data_34f068d47e8c9851dc0333b2a81c38e9
#
_entry.id   34f068d47e8c9851dc0333b2a81c38e9
#
_cell.length_a   1.000
_cell.length_b   1.000
_cell.length_c   1.000
_cell.angle_alpha   90.00
_cell.angle_beta   90.00
_cell.angle_gamma   90.00
#
_symmetry.space_group_name_H-M   'P 1'
#
loop_
_entity.id
_entity.type
_entity.pdbx_description
1 polymer ?
#
loop_
_entity_poly.entity_id
_entity_poly.type
_entity_poly.pdbx_seq_one_letter_code
_entity_poly.pdbx_strand_id
1 'polypeptide(L)'
;QLMIYNNNNENLKINSIRLERGNQSQFSINVDGQSGYKFSDVEIYSKDSIYVFVRVTINPNDQNNPFFVEDRLIFETNGNRQLISLTAYGQNANYIVADQYINGFPKFKIVADSLQEVHWTAEKPYVIYGYALINSYGTLVIEPGTQLHFHNGGGLWAYSEGQLRVEGTPENPVVFQ
;
A
#
# COMPACT_ATOMS: atom_id res chain seq x y z
N GLN A 1 9.17 6.59 -10.64
CA GLN A 1 10.16 6.83 -11.69
C GLN A 1 11.52 6.38 -11.22
N LEU A 2 12.22 5.62 -12.07
CA LEU A 2 13.59 5.15 -11.88
C LEU A 2 14.43 5.71 -13.02
N MET A 3 15.70 5.95 -12.75
CA MET A 3 16.68 6.35 -13.77
C MET A 3 17.83 5.36 -13.71
N ILE A 4 18.22 4.83 -14.85
CA ILE A 4 19.34 3.89 -14.99
C ILE A 4 20.45 4.61 -15.75
N TYR A 5 21.61 4.69 -15.13
CA TYR A 5 22.79 5.38 -15.67
C TYR A 5 23.81 4.37 -16.19
N ASN A 6 24.36 4.65 -17.37
CA ASN A 6 25.55 4.00 -17.87
C ASN A 6 26.78 4.90 -17.65
N ASN A 7 27.52 4.66 -16.58
CA ASN A 7 28.71 5.44 -16.25
C ASN A 7 29.99 4.95 -16.98
N ASN A 8 29.85 3.94 -17.85
CA ASN A 8 30.99 3.38 -18.61
C ASN A 8 31.23 4.17 -19.88
N ASN A 9 32.43 3.96 -20.48
CA ASN A 9 32.80 4.54 -21.78
C ASN A 9 32.26 3.70 -22.97
N GLU A 10 31.62 2.59 -22.71
CA GLU A 10 31.02 1.67 -23.68
C GLU A 10 29.51 1.59 -23.49
N ASN A 11 28.81 1.21 -24.53
CA ASN A 11 27.36 1.00 -24.44
C ASN A 11 27.05 -0.15 -23.48
N LEU A 12 26.04 0.02 -22.67
CA LEU A 12 25.51 -1.00 -21.75
C LEU A 12 24.28 -1.64 -22.37
N LYS A 13 24.27 -2.97 -22.42
CA LYS A 13 23.09 -3.73 -22.84
C LYS A 13 22.45 -4.43 -21.64
N ILE A 14 21.22 -4.10 -21.36
CA ILE A 14 20.40 -4.79 -20.35
C ILE A 14 19.64 -5.91 -21.08
N ASN A 15 19.93 -7.15 -20.72
CA ASN A 15 19.34 -8.32 -21.36
C ASN A 15 17.83 -8.41 -21.18
N SER A 16 17.34 -8.05 -19.98
CA SER A 16 15.91 -8.07 -19.66
C SER A 16 15.55 -7.06 -18.59
N ILE A 17 14.45 -6.32 -18.82
CA ILE A 17 13.73 -5.52 -17.82
C ILE A 17 12.31 -6.04 -17.80
N ARG A 18 11.85 -6.59 -16.66
CA ARG A 18 10.53 -7.20 -16.59
C ARG A 18 9.90 -7.15 -15.22
N LEU A 19 8.59 -7.18 -15.19
CA LEU A 19 7.82 -7.47 -13.98
C LEU A 19 7.85 -8.98 -13.70
N GLU A 20 7.92 -9.36 -12.42
CA GLU A 20 7.98 -10.78 -12.03
C GLU A 20 6.70 -11.52 -12.43
N ARG A 21 5.53 -10.91 -12.20
CA ARG A 21 4.22 -11.47 -12.58
C ARG A 21 3.84 -11.26 -14.06
N GLY A 22 4.69 -10.56 -14.82
CA GLY A 22 4.45 -10.30 -16.25
C GLY A 22 3.13 -9.57 -16.49
N ASN A 23 2.32 -10.08 -17.40
CA ASN A 23 1.02 -9.52 -17.79
C ASN A 23 -0.10 -9.73 -16.73
N GLN A 24 0.14 -10.52 -15.70
CA GLN A 24 -0.77 -10.68 -14.55
C GLN A 24 -0.51 -9.64 -13.46
N SER A 25 0.49 -8.80 -13.65
CA SER A 25 0.81 -7.71 -12.73
C SER A 25 -0.23 -6.60 -12.81
N GLN A 26 -0.58 -6.03 -11.65
CA GLN A 26 -1.32 -4.77 -11.61
C GLN A 26 -0.42 -3.56 -11.90
N PHE A 27 0.90 -3.79 -12.00
CA PHE A 27 1.85 -2.80 -12.47
C PHE A 27 2.09 -2.94 -13.96
N SER A 28 2.46 -1.85 -14.59
CA SER A 28 3.03 -1.79 -15.93
C SER A 28 4.26 -0.88 -15.90
N ILE A 29 5.18 -1.10 -16.82
CA ILE A 29 6.37 -0.30 -16.93
C ILE A 29 6.45 0.38 -18.29
N ASN A 30 7.03 1.56 -18.31
CA ASN A 30 7.41 2.24 -19.55
C ASN A 30 8.93 2.41 -19.54
N VAL A 31 9.58 1.85 -20.54
CA VAL A 31 11.02 1.90 -20.72
C VAL A 31 11.29 2.68 -21.99
N ASP A 32 11.97 3.81 -21.87
CA ASP A 32 12.35 4.69 -22.98
C ASP A 32 11.16 4.99 -23.94
N GLY A 33 10.01 5.36 -23.36
CA GLY A 33 8.80 5.71 -24.11
C GLY A 33 7.90 4.53 -24.51
N GLN A 34 8.34 3.29 -24.36
CA GLN A 34 7.56 2.11 -24.68
C GLN A 34 6.92 1.50 -23.44
N SER A 35 5.61 1.24 -23.47
CA SER A 35 4.88 0.64 -22.36
C SER A 35 4.75 -0.87 -22.53
N GLY A 36 4.89 -1.62 -21.41
CA GLY A 36 4.78 -3.07 -21.43
C GLY A 36 5.03 -3.71 -20.07
N TYR A 37 5.25 -5.01 -20.06
CA TYR A 37 5.55 -5.80 -18.85
C TYR A 37 6.95 -6.44 -18.92
N LYS A 38 7.54 -6.51 -20.13
CA LYS A 38 8.86 -7.08 -20.39
C LYS A 38 9.50 -6.41 -21.60
N PHE A 39 10.77 -6.08 -21.46
CA PHE A 39 11.65 -5.55 -22.51
C PHE A 39 12.91 -6.37 -22.52
N SER A 40 13.44 -6.64 -23.73
CA SER A 40 14.69 -7.36 -23.92
C SER A 40 15.66 -6.49 -24.70
N ASP A 41 16.95 -6.71 -24.46
CA ASP A 41 18.03 -6.08 -25.22
C ASP A 41 17.98 -4.54 -25.21
N VAL A 42 17.67 -3.96 -24.04
CA VAL A 42 17.61 -2.49 -23.85
C VAL A 42 19.04 -1.94 -23.82
N GLU A 43 19.35 -1.05 -24.75
CA GLU A 43 20.67 -0.44 -24.86
C GLU A 43 20.69 0.94 -24.21
N ILE A 44 21.75 1.23 -23.46
CA ILE A 44 22.04 2.55 -22.89
C ILE A 44 23.39 2.98 -23.41
N TYR A 45 23.44 4.10 -24.15
CA TYR A 45 24.68 4.60 -24.72
C TYR A 45 25.70 4.98 -23.62
N SER A 46 26.96 5.04 -24.03
CA SER A 46 28.05 5.48 -23.17
C SER A 46 27.74 6.83 -22.52
N LYS A 47 27.90 6.92 -21.18
CA LYS A 47 27.65 8.15 -20.39
C LYS A 47 26.22 8.67 -20.44
N ASP A 48 25.25 7.86 -20.86
CA ASP A 48 23.85 8.22 -20.98
C ASP A 48 23.00 7.51 -19.90
N SER A 49 21.70 7.82 -19.90
CA SER A 49 20.72 7.23 -18.98
C SER A 49 19.37 7.04 -19.67
N ILE A 50 18.60 6.07 -19.16
CA ILE A 50 17.21 5.87 -19.56
C ILE A 50 16.28 5.97 -18.37
N TYR A 51 15.03 6.35 -18.64
CA TYR A 51 13.95 6.38 -17.64
C TYR A 51 13.14 5.08 -17.69
N VAL A 52 12.82 4.58 -16.51
CA VAL A 52 11.80 3.54 -16.32
C VAL A 52 10.70 4.11 -15.45
N PHE A 53 9.52 4.30 -16.03
CA PHE A 53 8.34 4.69 -15.30
C PHE A 53 7.56 3.44 -14.88
N VAL A 54 7.04 3.43 -13.67
CA VAL A 54 6.17 2.38 -13.17
C VAL A 54 4.80 2.98 -12.96
N ARG A 55 3.79 2.33 -13.53
CA ARG A 55 2.38 2.66 -13.34
C ARG A 55 1.69 1.50 -12.65
N VAL A 56 0.82 1.77 -11.70
CA VAL A 56 -0.10 0.81 -11.09
C VAL A 56 -1.53 1.11 -11.57
N THR A 57 -2.27 0.06 -11.88
CA THR A 57 -3.69 0.17 -12.21
C THR A 57 -4.45 -0.80 -11.33
N ILE A 58 -5.28 -0.25 -10.44
CA ILE A 58 -6.13 -1.03 -9.53
C ILE A 58 -7.57 -0.78 -9.98
N ASN A 59 -8.33 -1.84 -10.20
CA ASN A 59 -9.75 -1.73 -10.51
C ASN A 59 -10.53 -1.48 -9.21
N PRO A 60 -11.09 -0.30 -8.97
CA PRO A 60 -11.78 0.02 -7.72
C PRO A 60 -13.11 -0.75 -7.53
N ASN A 61 -13.63 -1.36 -8.61
CA ASN A 61 -14.89 -2.10 -8.58
C ASN A 61 -14.73 -3.60 -8.33
N ASP A 62 -13.51 -4.09 -8.22
CA ASP A 62 -13.26 -5.49 -7.91
C ASP A 62 -13.23 -5.67 -6.39
N GLN A 63 -14.27 -6.30 -5.85
CA GLN A 63 -14.42 -6.56 -4.41
C GLN A 63 -13.33 -7.47 -3.84
N ASN A 64 -12.60 -8.19 -4.71
CA ASN A 64 -11.50 -9.06 -4.35
C ASN A 64 -10.11 -8.41 -4.55
N ASN A 65 -10.04 -7.12 -4.85
CA ASN A 65 -8.75 -6.46 -4.96
C ASN A 65 -8.05 -6.44 -3.61
N PRO A 66 -6.83 -6.98 -3.51
CA PRO A 66 -6.05 -6.85 -2.30
C PRO A 66 -5.81 -5.37 -2.02
N PHE A 67 -5.99 -4.97 -0.77
CA PHE A 67 -5.65 -3.62 -0.29
C PHE A 67 -4.22 -3.22 -0.64
N PHE A 68 -3.36 -4.20 -0.73
CA PHE A 68 -1.94 -4.08 -0.95
C PHE A 68 -1.54 -4.90 -2.18
N VAL A 69 -0.95 -4.26 -3.17
CA VAL A 69 -0.44 -4.91 -4.37
C VAL A 69 1.07 -4.84 -4.40
N GLU A 70 1.68 -5.99 -4.64
CA GLU A 70 3.13 -6.14 -4.75
C GLU A 70 3.52 -6.81 -6.05
N ASP A 71 4.66 -6.39 -6.58
CA ASP A 71 5.40 -7.08 -7.63
C ASP A 71 6.89 -6.75 -7.50
N ARG A 72 7.71 -7.35 -8.35
CA ARG A 72 9.13 -7.06 -8.44
C ARG A 72 9.49 -6.66 -9.87
N LEU A 73 10.21 -5.56 -9.98
CA LEU A 73 10.87 -5.19 -11.22
C LEU A 73 12.26 -5.82 -11.25
N ILE A 74 12.50 -6.62 -12.27
CA ILE A 74 13.69 -7.44 -12.42
C ILE A 74 14.52 -6.88 -13.57
N PHE A 75 15.80 -6.64 -13.30
CA PHE A 75 16.82 -6.29 -14.28
C PHE A 75 17.83 -7.44 -14.40
N GLU A 76 18.13 -7.85 -15.62
CA GLU A 76 19.13 -8.88 -15.90
C GLU A 76 20.19 -8.31 -16.86
N THR A 77 21.43 -8.27 -16.43
CA THR A 77 22.54 -7.70 -17.18
C THR A 77 23.80 -8.56 -16.95
N ASN A 78 24.39 -9.09 -18.01
CA ASN A 78 25.64 -9.88 -17.95
C ASN A 78 25.61 -10.99 -16.89
N GLY A 79 24.48 -11.70 -16.77
CA GLY A 79 24.31 -12.77 -15.79
C GLY A 79 23.99 -12.30 -14.36
N ASN A 80 24.04 -11.00 -14.08
CA ASN A 80 23.63 -10.43 -12.80
C ASN A 80 22.14 -10.09 -12.81
N ARG A 81 21.50 -10.33 -11.67
CA ARG A 81 20.09 -10.03 -11.45
C ARG A 81 19.92 -9.02 -10.33
N GLN A 82 19.21 -7.94 -10.62
CA GLN A 82 18.82 -6.93 -9.63
C GLN A 82 17.30 -6.90 -9.50
N LEU A 83 16.81 -6.68 -8.28
CA LEU A 83 15.40 -6.69 -7.94
C LEU A 83 15.02 -5.38 -7.27
N ILE A 84 13.91 -4.79 -7.70
CA ILE A 84 13.28 -3.65 -7.05
C ILE A 84 11.88 -4.06 -6.64
N SER A 85 11.57 -4.02 -5.35
CA SER A 85 10.21 -4.25 -4.86
C SER A 85 9.31 -3.09 -5.24
N LEU A 86 8.18 -3.42 -5.84
CA LEU A 86 7.11 -2.49 -6.16
C LEU A 86 5.95 -2.76 -5.21
N THR A 87 5.47 -1.70 -4.58
CA THR A 87 4.40 -1.77 -3.60
C THR A 87 3.43 -0.63 -3.88
N ALA A 88 2.14 -0.93 -3.89
CA ALA A 88 1.10 0.08 -3.95
C ALA A 88 -0.10 -0.32 -3.10
N TYR A 89 -0.75 0.69 -2.54
CA TYR A 89 -1.99 0.52 -1.79
C TYR A 89 -3.18 0.74 -2.72
N GLY A 90 -4.14 -0.19 -2.70
CA GLY A 90 -5.41 -0.04 -3.40
C GLY A 90 -6.24 1.09 -2.79
N GLN A 91 -7.05 1.76 -3.61
CA GLN A 91 -7.94 2.82 -3.10
C GLN A 91 -9.20 2.27 -2.41
N ASN A 92 -9.39 0.96 -2.36
CA ASN A 92 -10.59 0.34 -1.81
C ASN A 92 -10.47 0.08 -0.31
N ALA A 93 -10.27 1.14 0.47
CA ALA A 93 -10.15 1.08 1.93
C ALA A 93 -10.95 2.19 2.60
N ASN A 94 -11.29 1.99 3.86
CA ASN A 94 -11.85 3.02 4.73
C ASN A 94 -10.69 3.81 5.34
N TYR A 95 -10.51 5.05 4.92
CA TYR A 95 -9.43 5.91 5.42
C TYR A 95 -9.88 6.70 6.64
N ILE A 96 -9.25 6.45 7.78
CA ILE A 96 -9.43 7.21 9.02
C ILE A 96 -8.24 8.15 9.16
N VAL A 97 -8.45 9.41 8.81
CA VAL A 97 -7.40 10.44 8.88
C VAL A 97 -7.70 11.37 10.04
N ALA A 98 -6.74 11.49 10.97
CA ALA A 98 -6.87 12.36 12.12
C ALA A 98 -7.05 13.83 11.68
N ASP A 99 -8.16 14.45 12.07
CA ASP A 99 -8.60 15.79 11.69
C ASP A 99 -8.75 16.74 12.89
N GLN A 100 -8.58 16.22 14.12
CA GLN A 100 -8.70 16.98 15.35
C GLN A 100 -7.37 17.03 16.12
N TYR A 101 -7.16 18.11 16.83
CA TYR A 101 -6.00 18.31 17.68
C TYR A 101 -6.39 19.06 18.94
N ILE A 102 -5.95 18.54 20.09
CA ILE A 102 -6.01 19.18 21.40
C ILE A 102 -4.59 19.25 21.93
N ASN A 103 -4.20 20.41 22.47
CA ASN A 103 -2.84 20.61 22.98
C ASN A 103 -2.48 19.56 24.05
N GLY A 104 -1.33 18.93 23.90
CA GLY A 104 -0.86 17.86 24.78
C GLY A 104 -1.33 16.46 24.37
N PHE A 105 -2.14 16.31 23.32
CA PHE A 105 -2.62 15.02 22.81
C PHE A 105 -2.18 14.79 21.37
N PRO A 106 -2.05 13.52 20.92
CA PRO A 106 -1.81 13.23 19.52
C PRO A 106 -3.03 13.63 18.67
N LYS A 107 -2.79 13.84 17.35
CA LYS A 107 -3.90 14.07 16.42
C LYS A 107 -4.81 12.86 16.35
N PHE A 108 -6.12 13.08 16.34
CA PHE A 108 -7.13 12.03 16.35
C PHE A 108 -8.34 12.34 15.46
N LYS A 109 -9.13 11.31 15.21
CA LYS A 109 -10.47 11.40 14.62
C LYS A 109 -11.43 10.60 15.48
N ILE A 110 -12.56 11.20 15.86
CA ILE A 110 -13.64 10.49 16.57
C ILE A 110 -14.28 9.51 15.57
N VAL A 111 -14.28 8.23 15.90
CA VAL A 111 -14.84 7.14 15.08
C VAL A 111 -16.10 6.54 15.69
N ALA A 112 -16.28 6.69 17.01
CA ALA A 112 -17.50 6.39 17.71
C ALA A 112 -17.71 7.50 18.76
N ASP A 113 -18.73 8.32 18.58
CA ASP A 113 -19.04 9.41 19.51
C ASP A 113 -19.87 8.93 20.69
N SER A 114 -20.09 9.79 21.67
CA SER A 114 -20.80 9.46 22.90
C SER A 114 -22.17 8.84 22.61
N LEU A 115 -22.45 7.73 23.29
CA LEU A 115 -23.68 6.94 23.16
C LEU A 115 -23.90 6.33 21.75
N GLN A 116 -22.91 6.35 20.89
CA GLN A 116 -22.96 5.68 19.60
C GLN A 116 -22.31 4.29 19.68
N GLU A 117 -22.90 3.32 19.00
CA GLU A 117 -22.27 2.06 18.67
C GLU A 117 -21.98 2.05 17.16
N VAL A 118 -20.70 1.88 16.81
CA VAL A 118 -20.21 1.88 15.43
C VAL A 118 -19.58 0.54 15.14
N HIS A 119 -19.91 -0.03 13.98
CA HIS A 119 -19.38 -1.31 13.53
C HIS A 119 -18.37 -1.12 12.39
N TRP A 120 -17.21 -1.73 12.54
CA TRP A 120 -16.24 -1.88 11.49
C TRP A 120 -16.28 -3.31 10.97
N THR A 121 -16.61 -3.43 9.68
CA THR A 121 -16.86 -4.71 9.02
C THR A 121 -15.66 -5.17 8.17
N ALA A 122 -15.62 -6.44 7.79
CA ALA A 122 -14.61 -7.01 6.92
C ALA A 122 -14.76 -6.63 5.43
N GLU A 123 -15.77 -5.84 5.06
CA GLU A 123 -16.03 -5.48 3.67
C GLU A 123 -14.84 -4.76 3.01
N LYS A 124 -14.19 -3.87 3.76
CA LYS A 124 -13.00 -3.12 3.33
C LYS A 124 -12.04 -2.97 4.50
N PRO A 125 -10.73 -3.04 4.26
CA PRO A 125 -9.76 -2.74 5.30
C PRO A 125 -9.85 -1.28 5.76
N TYR A 126 -9.41 -1.02 6.97
CA TYR A 126 -9.30 0.31 7.56
C TYR A 126 -7.84 0.73 7.60
N VAL A 127 -7.54 1.95 7.11
CA VAL A 127 -6.21 2.56 7.14
C VAL A 127 -6.26 3.78 8.04
N ILE A 128 -5.49 3.73 9.12
CA ILE A 128 -5.57 4.71 10.20
C ILE A 128 -4.31 5.58 10.20
N TYR A 129 -4.49 6.88 9.94
CA TYR A 129 -3.48 7.92 10.02
C TYR A 129 -3.71 8.77 11.28
N GLY A 130 -2.85 8.60 12.28
CA GLY A 130 -3.02 9.15 13.62
C GLY A 130 -3.88 8.24 14.48
N TYR A 131 -4.70 8.80 15.37
CA TYR A 131 -5.50 8.00 16.31
C TYR A 131 -6.98 7.99 15.93
N ALA A 132 -7.57 6.80 15.90
CA ALA A 132 -9.01 6.61 15.86
C ALA A 132 -9.54 6.59 17.29
N LEU A 133 -10.24 7.66 17.68
CA LEU A 133 -10.74 7.89 19.04
C LEU A 133 -12.16 7.35 19.19
N ILE A 134 -12.36 6.53 20.21
CA ILE A 134 -13.67 6.15 20.75
C ILE A 134 -13.95 7.10 21.91
N ASN A 135 -14.94 7.97 21.76
CA ASN A 135 -15.28 8.97 22.77
C ASN A 135 -15.93 8.34 24.00
N SER A 136 -16.04 9.10 25.10
CA SER A 136 -16.69 8.64 26.33
C SER A 136 -18.07 8.07 26.06
N TYR A 137 -18.35 6.89 26.61
CA TYR A 137 -19.61 6.14 26.41
C TYR A 137 -19.90 5.73 24.96
N GLY A 138 -18.97 5.95 24.02
CA GLY A 138 -19.05 5.39 22.67
C GLY A 138 -18.58 3.94 22.64
N THR A 139 -19.03 3.17 21.67
CA THR A 139 -18.61 1.77 21.46
C THR A 139 -18.17 1.58 20.02
N LEU A 140 -16.96 1.07 19.82
CA LEU A 140 -16.50 0.56 18.53
C LEU A 140 -16.47 -0.96 18.56
N VAL A 141 -17.22 -1.57 17.66
CA VAL A 141 -17.24 -3.02 17.44
C VAL A 141 -16.45 -3.32 16.17
N ILE A 142 -15.45 -4.18 16.30
CA ILE A 142 -14.65 -4.65 15.16
C ILE A 142 -15.06 -6.09 14.89
N GLU A 143 -15.75 -6.27 13.75
CA GLU A 143 -16.35 -7.55 13.37
C GLU A 143 -15.31 -8.58 12.89
N PRO A 144 -15.64 -9.89 12.88
CA PRO A 144 -14.74 -10.93 12.44
C PRO A 144 -14.19 -10.70 11.02
N GLY A 145 -12.89 -10.96 10.81
CA GLY A 145 -12.21 -10.82 9.52
C GLY A 145 -11.79 -9.40 9.15
N THR A 146 -12.11 -8.39 9.97
CA THR A 146 -11.72 -6.99 9.72
C THR A 146 -10.21 -6.83 9.79
N GLN A 147 -9.65 -6.05 8.85
CA GLN A 147 -8.23 -5.73 8.77
C GLN A 147 -7.99 -4.23 9.06
N LEU A 148 -7.08 -3.94 9.97
CA LEU A 148 -6.69 -2.59 10.37
C LEU A 148 -5.20 -2.39 10.09
N HIS A 149 -4.88 -1.32 9.37
CA HIS A 149 -3.51 -0.92 9.03
C HIS A 149 -3.21 0.42 9.70
N PHE A 150 -2.20 0.46 10.57
CA PHE A 150 -1.79 1.68 11.27
C PHE A 150 -0.58 2.29 10.59
N HIS A 151 -0.71 3.56 10.22
CA HIS A 151 0.37 4.29 9.56
C HIS A 151 1.10 5.20 10.55
N ASN A 152 2.46 5.16 10.52
CA ASN A 152 3.34 6.05 11.28
C ASN A 152 3.02 6.16 12.78
N GLY A 153 2.79 5.04 13.45
CA GLY A 153 2.54 5.01 14.89
C GLY A 153 1.14 5.47 15.29
N GLY A 154 0.20 5.43 14.37
CA GLY A 154 -1.22 5.58 14.68
C GLY A 154 -1.77 4.44 15.54
N GLY A 155 -2.99 4.57 16.02
CA GLY A 155 -3.60 3.56 16.88
C GLY A 155 -5.09 3.77 17.13
N LEU A 156 -5.67 2.86 17.91
CA LEU A 156 -6.99 3.02 18.51
C LEU A 156 -6.82 3.64 19.91
N TRP A 157 -7.69 4.56 20.26
CA TRP A 157 -7.70 5.21 21.57
C TRP A 157 -9.11 5.24 22.13
N ALA A 158 -9.38 4.41 23.14
CA ALA A 158 -10.61 4.48 23.92
C ALA A 158 -10.45 5.51 25.04
N TYR A 159 -11.22 6.58 25.00
CA TYR A 159 -11.19 7.67 25.97
C TYR A 159 -12.22 7.44 27.07
N SER A 160 -11.81 7.64 28.34
CA SER A 160 -12.65 7.45 29.54
C SER A 160 -13.49 6.15 29.47
N GLU A 161 -14.82 6.16 29.54
CA GLU A 161 -15.70 4.99 29.43
C GLU A 161 -15.99 4.57 27.99
N GLY A 162 -15.15 4.96 27.01
CA GLY A 162 -15.20 4.47 25.64
C GLY A 162 -14.88 2.97 25.58
N GLN A 163 -15.63 2.22 24.80
CA GLN A 163 -15.53 0.76 24.72
C GLN A 163 -15.05 0.30 23.35
N LEU A 164 -14.08 -0.61 23.34
CA LEU A 164 -13.64 -1.33 22.17
C LEU A 164 -14.04 -2.81 22.32
N ARG A 165 -14.82 -3.32 21.39
CA ARG A 165 -15.14 -4.76 21.29
C ARG A 165 -14.52 -5.32 20.00
N VAL A 166 -13.74 -6.37 20.12
CA VAL A 166 -13.10 -7.07 19.00
C VAL A 166 -13.68 -8.48 18.94
N GLU A 167 -14.40 -8.79 17.88
CA GLU A 167 -15.23 -9.99 17.76
C GLU A 167 -14.62 -11.04 16.81
N GLY A 168 -13.28 -11.01 16.60
CA GLY A 168 -12.59 -11.98 15.78
C GLY A 168 -12.77 -13.43 16.27
N THR A 169 -12.83 -14.36 15.33
CA THR A 169 -12.85 -15.81 15.60
C THR A 169 -11.58 -16.47 15.10
N PRO A 170 -11.26 -17.72 15.51
CA PRO A 170 -10.11 -18.45 14.96
C PRO A 170 -10.16 -18.60 13.43
N GLU A 171 -11.36 -18.74 12.86
CA GLU A 171 -11.59 -18.88 11.41
C GLU A 171 -11.56 -17.54 10.68
N ASN A 172 -11.98 -16.45 11.35
CA ASN A 172 -12.02 -15.10 10.82
C ASN A 172 -11.43 -14.11 11.83
N PRO A 173 -10.10 -14.13 12.03
CA PRO A 173 -9.45 -13.25 13.01
C PRO A 173 -9.53 -11.78 12.57
N VAL A 174 -9.62 -10.88 13.53
CA VAL A 174 -9.34 -9.45 13.31
C VAL A 174 -7.84 -9.26 13.28
N VAL A 175 -7.33 -8.56 12.26
CA VAL A 175 -5.90 -8.36 12.05
C VAL A 175 -5.53 -6.91 12.29
N PHE A 176 -4.56 -6.68 13.19
CA PHE A 176 -3.95 -5.37 13.48
C PHE A 176 -2.51 -5.38 12.96
N GLN A 177 -2.13 -4.45 12.06
CA GLN A 177 -0.81 -4.41 11.44
C GLN A 177 -0.37 -2.99 11.06
#